data_23134b924834e9a8b5344654babfd101
#
_entry.id   23134b924834e9a8b5344654babfd101
#
_cell.length_a   1.000
_cell.length_b   1.000
_cell.length_c   1.000
_cell.angle_alpha   90.00
_cell.angle_beta   90.00
_cell.angle_gamma   90.00
#
_symmetry.space_group_name_H-M   'P 1'
#
loop_
_entity.id
_entity.type
_entity.pdbx_description
1 polymer ?
#
loop_
_entity_poly.entity_id
_entity_poly.type
_entity_poly.pdbx_seq_one_letter_code
_entity_poly.pdbx_strand_id
1 'polypeptide(L)'
;MFLEHDILKMNNTIDIAKDPMGSAIAEYYAKGKAARLRVFSSQFYEDEIPVETLFRSFEEMPPQEQEALRLCRGRVLDVGAGSGCHATELMRMGKDVLAIDISELSVQVMKQRGIDARVLNFFDNAFDEKFDTILMAMNGIGIVGKIERLPDFFMRIKQLLAPGGQVLLDSSDIRYVFENEDGSFDINLAGAYYGEIDYRMQYRNIKGETFDWLYIDFETLSMYAEQYGFRCEKCIDGEHYDYLARIRVQIAEYR
;
A
#
# COMPACT_ATOMS: atom_id res chain seq x y z
N MET A 1 -17.36 -0.99 24.00
CA MET A 1 -17.86 -2.19 23.27
C MET A 1 -17.73 -2.07 21.76
N PHE A 2 -17.85 -0.88 21.13
CA PHE A 2 -17.59 -0.67 19.69
C PHE A 2 -16.09 -0.65 19.32
N LEU A 3 -15.23 -0.14 20.18
CA LEU A 3 -13.77 -0.04 19.94
C LEU A 3 -13.04 -1.40 19.95
N GLU A 4 -13.46 -2.37 20.75
CA GLU A 4 -12.79 -3.68 20.80
C GLU A 4 -13.10 -4.56 19.57
N HIS A 5 -14.28 -4.40 18.97
CA HIS A 5 -14.68 -5.19 17.79
C HIS A 5 -13.95 -4.70 16.52
N ASP A 6 -13.67 -3.41 16.43
CA ASP A 6 -12.94 -2.82 15.32
C ASP A 6 -11.42 -3.06 15.43
N ILE A 7 -10.86 -3.05 16.64
CA ILE A 7 -9.46 -3.42 16.91
C ILE A 7 -9.19 -4.90 16.57
N LEU A 8 -10.13 -5.80 16.88
CA LEU A 8 -10.02 -7.23 16.53
C LEU A 8 -10.06 -7.46 15.00
N LYS A 9 -10.76 -6.62 14.22
CA LYS A 9 -10.73 -6.67 12.75
C LYS A 9 -9.43 -6.17 12.15
N MET A 10 -8.70 -5.29 12.84
CA MET A 10 -7.45 -4.71 12.36
C MET A 10 -6.26 -5.68 12.40
N ASN A 11 -6.32 -6.74 13.19
CA ASN A 11 -5.22 -7.72 13.36
C ASN A 11 -5.40 -9.01 12.54
N ASN A 12 -6.38 -9.09 11.66
CA ASN A 12 -6.67 -10.33 10.95
C ASN A 12 -5.84 -10.48 9.67
N THR A 13 -5.26 -11.66 9.49
CA THR A 13 -4.75 -12.18 8.22
C THR A 13 -5.91 -12.68 7.37
N ILE A 14 -5.73 -12.78 6.05
CA ILE A 14 -6.77 -13.26 5.13
C ILE A 14 -6.92 -14.78 5.27
N ASP A 15 -8.17 -15.26 5.31
CA ASP A 15 -8.48 -16.67 5.15
C ASP A 15 -8.07 -17.12 3.73
N ILE A 16 -7.27 -18.18 3.63
CA ILE A 16 -6.79 -18.73 2.34
C ILE A 16 -7.95 -19.02 1.37
N ALA A 17 -9.11 -19.47 1.88
CA ALA A 17 -10.28 -19.73 1.05
C ALA A 17 -10.93 -18.46 0.48
N LYS A 18 -10.55 -17.28 0.99
CA LYS A 18 -11.04 -15.96 0.59
C LYS A 18 -9.90 -15.04 0.12
N ASP A 19 -8.78 -15.61 -0.34
CA ASP A 19 -7.59 -14.92 -0.80
C ASP A 19 -7.40 -15.03 -2.33
N PRO A 20 -8.13 -14.25 -3.13
CA PRO A 20 -8.01 -14.28 -4.58
C PRO A 20 -6.66 -13.77 -5.08
N MET A 21 -6.08 -12.73 -4.45
CA MET A 21 -4.80 -12.14 -4.82
C MET A 21 -3.67 -13.14 -4.56
N GLY A 22 -3.56 -13.68 -3.35
CA GLY A 22 -2.54 -14.68 -3.02
C GLY A 22 -2.66 -15.94 -3.85
N SER A 23 -3.89 -16.39 -4.17
CA SER A 23 -4.13 -17.53 -5.06
C SER A 23 -3.63 -17.28 -6.49
N ALA A 24 -3.83 -16.07 -7.02
CA ALA A 24 -3.35 -15.67 -8.34
C ALA A 24 -1.82 -15.59 -8.36
N ILE A 25 -1.20 -15.00 -7.34
CA ILE A 25 0.25 -14.91 -7.15
C ILE A 25 0.86 -16.31 -7.09
N ALA A 26 0.31 -17.22 -6.27
CA ALA A 26 0.81 -18.59 -6.12
C ALA A 26 0.71 -19.39 -7.42
N GLU A 27 -0.40 -19.25 -8.16
CA GLU A 27 -0.55 -19.93 -9.45
C GLU A 27 0.43 -19.39 -10.50
N TYR A 28 0.59 -18.05 -10.57
CA TYR A 28 1.54 -17.45 -11.51
C TYR A 28 2.98 -17.88 -11.22
N TYR A 29 3.39 -17.85 -9.96
CA TYR A 29 4.70 -18.28 -9.55
C TYR A 29 4.99 -19.75 -9.92
N ALA A 30 4.01 -20.63 -9.72
CA ALA A 30 4.16 -22.06 -10.00
C ALA A 30 4.13 -22.41 -11.48
N LYS A 31 3.41 -21.66 -12.33
CA LYS A 31 3.10 -22.04 -13.71
C LYS A 31 3.57 -21.02 -14.77
N GLY A 32 4.09 -19.86 -14.36
CA GLY A 32 4.43 -18.75 -15.27
C GLY A 32 3.21 -18.09 -15.94
N LYS A 33 2.01 -18.41 -15.50
CA LYS A 33 0.74 -17.84 -15.97
C LYS A 33 -0.34 -18.00 -14.92
N ALA A 34 -1.31 -17.08 -14.91
CA ALA A 34 -2.49 -17.13 -14.06
C ALA A 34 -3.76 -16.83 -14.86
N ALA A 35 -4.92 -17.13 -14.29
CA ALA A 35 -6.19 -16.66 -14.80
C ALA A 35 -6.36 -15.17 -14.49
N ARG A 36 -7.46 -14.57 -14.97
CA ARG A 36 -7.80 -13.17 -14.69
C ARG A 36 -8.07 -12.96 -13.20
N LEU A 37 -7.39 -12.00 -12.59
CA LEU A 37 -7.69 -11.48 -11.27
C LEU A 37 -8.62 -10.28 -11.43
N ARG A 38 -9.90 -10.52 -11.18
CA ARG A 38 -10.97 -9.53 -11.40
C ARG A 38 -11.14 -8.66 -10.17
N VAL A 39 -11.37 -7.37 -10.41
CA VAL A 39 -11.59 -6.36 -9.38
C VAL A 39 -12.97 -5.73 -9.59
N PHE A 40 -13.72 -5.63 -8.51
CA PHE A 40 -15.07 -5.06 -8.48
C PHE A 40 -15.10 -3.91 -7.47
N SER A 41 -15.86 -2.88 -7.80
CA SER A 41 -16.16 -1.75 -6.92
C SER A 41 -17.64 -1.39 -7.08
N SER A 42 -18.23 -0.78 -6.07
CA SER A 42 -19.56 -0.17 -6.20
C SER A 42 -19.54 1.13 -7.00
N GLN A 43 -18.36 1.72 -7.20
CA GLN A 43 -18.15 3.05 -7.79
C GLN A 43 -17.60 2.99 -9.22
N PHE A 44 -16.97 1.89 -9.63
CA PHE A 44 -16.31 1.74 -10.93
C PHE A 44 -16.75 0.47 -11.65
N TYR A 45 -16.54 0.45 -12.95
CA TYR A 45 -16.71 -0.76 -13.76
C TYR A 45 -15.76 -1.86 -13.33
N GLU A 46 -16.14 -3.11 -13.61
CA GLU A 46 -15.25 -4.25 -13.40
C GLU A 46 -13.92 -4.05 -14.16
N ASP A 47 -12.83 -4.32 -13.47
CA ASP A 47 -11.47 -4.23 -13.98
C ASP A 47 -10.69 -5.52 -13.66
N GLU A 48 -9.46 -5.63 -14.15
CA GLU A 48 -8.58 -6.76 -13.86
C GLU A 48 -7.15 -6.30 -13.55
N ILE A 49 -6.50 -7.02 -12.65
CA ILE A 49 -5.07 -6.85 -12.39
C ILE A 49 -4.33 -7.91 -13.20
N PRO A 50 -3.49 -7.54 -14.17
CA PRO A 50 -2.58 -8.46 -14.83
C PRO A 50 -1.58 -9.02 -13.81
N VAL A 51 -1.67 -10.33 -13.50
CA VAL A 51 -0.91 -10.93 -12.38
C VAL A 51 0.61 -10.86 -12.63
N GLU A 52 1.03 -10.87 -13.89
CA GLU A 52 2.42 -10.69 -14.31
C GLU A 52 3.03 -9.37 -13.83
N THR A 53 2.23 -8.30 -13.73
CA THR A 53 2.71 -7.01 -13.23
C THR A 53 3.16 -7.05 -11.78
N LEU A 54 2.65 -8.02 -11.01
CA LEU A 54 3.09 -8.24 -9.63
C LEU A 54 4.49 -8.89 -9.54
N PHE A 55 5.04 -9.37 -10.67
CA PHE A 55 6.35 -10.03 -10.74
C PHE A 55 7.37 -9.25 -11.59
N ARG A 56 7.02 -8.02 -12.02
CA ARG A 56 7.85 -7.18 -12.89
C ARG A 56 9.23 -6.93 -12.31
N SER A 57 10.20 -6.76 -13.20
CA SER A 57 11.56 -6.32 -12.89
C SER A 57 11.61 -4.81 -12.64
N PHE A 58 12.75 -4.31 -12.15
CA PHE A 58 12.97 -2.89 -11.91
C PHE A 58 12.73 -2.04 -13.17
N GLU A 59 13.17 -2.52 -14.33
CA GLU A 59 13.06 -1.81 -15.61
C GLU A 59 11.60 -1.71 -16.10
N GLU A 60 10.75 -2.65 -15.67
CA GLU A 60 9.32 -2.67 -16.00
C GLU A 60 8.46 -1.88 -15.02
N MET A 61 9.03 -1.43 -13.90
CA MET A 61 8.33 -0.61 -12.91
C MET A 61 8.12 0.82 -13.44
N PRO A 62 6.99 1.47 -13.10
CA PRO A 62 6.80 2.88 -13.35
C PRO A 62 7.90 3.76 -12.71
N PRO A 63 8.17 4.96 -13.25
CA PRO A 63 9.23 5.84 -12.75
C PRO A 63 9.15 6.15 -11.25
N GLN A 64 7.94 6.34 -10.70
CA GLN A 64 7.74 6.60 -9.27
C GLN A 64 8.12 5.42 -8.38
N GLU A 65 7.86 4.18 -8.82
CA GLU A 65 8.29 2.98 -8.08
C GLU A 65 9.81 2.81 -8.15
N GLN A 66 10.41 3.01 -9.33
CA GLN A 66 11.85 2.98 -9.48
C GLN A 66 12.53 4.01 -8.57
N GLU A 67 11.97 5.22 -8.49
CA GLU A 67 12.52 6.27 -7.62
C GLU A 67 12.33 5.93 -6.14
N ALA A 68 11.19 5.35 -5.75
CA ALA A 68 10.98 4.87 -4.39
C ALA A 68 12.06 3.86 -3.98
N LEU A 69 12.38 2.89 -4.86
CA LEU A 69 13.43 1.91 -4.59
C LEU A 69 14.82 2.55 -4.48
N ARG A 70 15.16 3.53 -5.32
CA ARG A 70 16.43 4.29 -5.25
C ARG A 70 16.56 5.09 -3.95
N LEU A 71 15.45 5.64 -3.45
CA LEU A 71 15.40 6.43 -2.22
C LEU A 71 15.41 5.56 -0.94
N CYS A 72 15.15 4.25 -1.06
CA CYS A 72 15.22 3.33 0.08
C CYS A 72 16.65 3.27 0.65
N ARG A 73 16.74 3.32 2.00
CA ARG A 73 18.01 3.26 2.72
C ARG A 73 17.88 2.42 3.98
N GLY A 74 19.03 1.90 4.45
CA GLY A 74 19.12 1.10 5.65
C GLY A 74 18.26 -0.15 5.60
N ARG A 75 17.65 -0.51 6.74
CA ARG A 75 16.70 -1.60 6.86
C ARG A 75 15.33 -1.17 6.37
N VAL A 76 14.76 -1.93 5.44
CA VAL A 76 13.50 -1.60 4.76
C VAL A 76 12.38 -2.54 5.20
N LEU A 77 11.21 -1.97 5.53
CA LEU A 77 9.96 -2.70 5.65
C LEU A 77 9.15 -2.51 4.37
N ASP A 78 8.94 -3.58 3.61
CA ASP A 78 8.09 -3.60 2.42
C ASP A 78 6.67 -4.05 2.83
N VAL A 79 5.69 -3.14 2.78
CA VAL A 79 4.35 -3.31 3.33
C VAL A 79 3.35 -3.66 2.23
N GLY A 80 2.59 -4.76 2.41
CA GLY A 80 1.67 -5.26 1.39
C GLY A 80 2.43 -5.79 0.18
N ALA A 81 3.53 -6.51 0.43
CA ALA A 81 4.56 -6.81 -0.56
C ALA A 81 4.10 -7.75 -1.70
N GLY A 82 2.92 -8.39 -1.58
CA GLY A 82 2.34 -9.24 -2.60
C GLY A 82 3.24 -10.38 -3.04
N SER A 83 3.73 -10.35 -4.28
CA SER A 83 4.70 -11.34 -4.77
C SER A 83 6.14 -11.07 -4.30
N GLY A 84 6.42 -9.87 -3.75
CA GLY A 84 7.75 -9.41 -3.35
C GLY A 84 8.59 -8.89 -4.53
N CYS A 85 7.99 -8.27 -5.56
CA CYS A 85 8.77 -7.72 -6.66
C CYS A 85 9.69 -6.59 -6.20
N HIS A 86 9.21 -5.66 -5.37
CA HIS A 86 10.02 -4.58 -4.79
C HIS A 86 11.08 -5.12 -3.83
N ALA A 87 10.71 -6.03 -2.92
CA ALA A 87 11.65 -6.67 -2.00
C ALA A 87 12.81 -7.36 -2.76
N THR A 88 12.50 -8.06 -3.88
CA THR A 88 13.52 -8.71 -4.71
C THR A 88 14.54 -7.71 -5.26
N GLU A 89 14.06 -6.58 -5.78
CA GLU A 89 14.95 -5.55 -6.35
C GLU A 89 15.74 -4.83 -5.25
N LEU A 90 15.12 -4.54 -4.11
CA LEU A 90 15.84 -3.97 -2.95
C LEU A 90 16.95 -4.90 -2.45
N MET A 91 16.71 -6.21 -2.39
CA MET A 91 17.75 -7.20 -2.05
C MET A 91 18.89 -7.20 -3.09
N ARG A 92 18.58 -7.09 -4.41
CA ARG A 92 19.60 -6.93 -5.46
C ARG A 92 20.41 -5.64 -5.31
N MET A 93 19.79 -4.57 -4.78
CA MET A 93 20.47 -3.32 -4.43
C MET A 93 21.25 -3.41 -3.10
N GLY A 94 21.31 -4.59 -2.46
CA GLY A 94 22.05 -4.83 -1.20
C GLY A 94 21.36 -4.29 0.05
N LYS A 95 20.03 -4.10 0.02
CA LYS A 95 19.26 -3.67 1.19
C LYS A 95 18.89 -4.85 2.09
N ASP A 96 18.80 -4.59 3.39
CA ASP A 96 18.17 -5.48 4.37
C ASP A 96 16.67 -5.26 4.33
N VAL A 97 15.89 -6.26 3.92
CA VAL A 97 14.45 -6.13 3.66
C VAL A 97 13.67 -7.14 4.46
N LEU A 98 12.68 -6.68 5.20
CA LEU A 98 11.59 -7.47 5.72
C LEU A 98 10.33 -7.14 4.91
N ALA A 99 9.72 -8.14 4.28
CA ALA A 99 8.45 -8.00 3.59
C ALA A 99 7.30 -8.49 4.48
N ILE A 100 6.19 -7.75 4.51
CA ILE A 100 4.97 -8.18 5.21
C ILE A 100 3.76 -8.15 4.29
N ASP A 101 2.90 -9.13 4.48
CA ASP A 101 1.62 -9.22 3.79
C ASP A 101 0.60 -9.95 4.67
N ILE A 102 -0.68 -9.65 4.51
CA ILE A 102 -1.76 -10.34 5.23
C ILE A 102 -2.14 -11.68 4.59
N SER A 103 -1.68 -11.93 3.35
CA SER A 103 -1.89 -13.17 2.61
C SER A 103 -0.81 -14.20 2.95
N GLU A 104 -1.19 -15.33 3.49
CA GLU A 104 -0.27 -16.45 3.72
C GLU A 104 0.30 -17.00 2.40
N LEU A 105 -0.50 -17.05 1.33
CA LEU A 105 -0.06 -17.53 0.02
C LEU A 105 1.00 -16.61 -0.59
N SER A 106 0.83 -15.29 -0.51
CA SER A 106 1.82 -14.30 -0.92
C SER A 106 3.13 -14.48 -0.16
N VAL A 107 3.05 -14.62 1.16
CA VAL A 107 4.23 -14.82 2.02
C VAL A 107 4.95 -16.13 1.69
N GLN A 108 4.23 -17.22 1.40
CA GLN A 108 4.84 -18.48 0.96
C GLN A 108 5.62 -18.31 -0.35
N VAL A 109 5.06 -17.57 -1.33
CA VAL A 109 5.76 -17.27 -2.58
C VAL A 109 7.01 -16.43 -2.33
N MET A 110 6.92 -15.37 -1.51
CA MET A 110 8.07 -14.55 -1.16
C MET A 110 9.19 -15.36 -0.51
N LYS A 111 8.87 -16.26 0.43
CA LYS A 111 9.85 -17.16 1.06
C LYS A 111 10.51 -18.09 0.04
N GLN A 112 9.74 -18.64 -0.91
CA GLN A 112 10.31 -19.47 -2.00
C GLN A 112 11.23 -18.66 -2.94
N ARG A 113 11.03 -17.34 -3.03
CA ARG A 113 11.92 -16.39 -3.74
C ARG A 113 13.12 -15.95 -2.91
N GLY A 114 13.28 -16.47 -1.66
CA GLY A 114 14.40 -16.17 -0.78
C GLY A 114 14.26 -14.86 0.00
N ILE A 115 13.06 -14.28 0.07
CA ILE A 115 12.78 -13.03 0.78
C ILE A 115 12.45 -13.36 2.24
N ASP A 116 13.02 -12.58 3.20
CA ASP A 116 12.52 -12.59 4.59
C ASP A 116 11.12 -11.97 4.60
N ALA A 117 10.10 -12.83 4.80
CA ALA A 117 8.70 -12.41 4.69
C ALA A 117 7.86 -12.99 5.83
N ARG A 118 6.89 -12.20 6.32
CA ARG A 118 6.01 -12.59 7.43
C ARG A 118 4.55 -12.31 7.09
N VAL A 119 3.67 -13.22 7.53
CA VAL A 119 2.23 -12.99 7.53
C VAL A 119 1.93 -12.03 8.67
N LEU A 120 1.65 -10.78 8.33
CA LEU A 120 1.51 -9.73 9.33
C LEU A 120 0.64 -8.58 8.79
N ASN A 121 -0.29 -8.13 9.62
CA ASN A 121 -1.00 -6.89 9.37
C ASN A 121 -0.14 -5.70 9.80
N PHE A 122 -0.01 -4.70 8.94
CA PHE A 122 0.76 -3.48 9.25
C PHE A 122 0.31 -2.81 10.56
N PHE A 123 -0.97 -2.87 10.88
CA PHE A 123 -1.55 -2.26 12.09
C PHE A 123 -1.46 -3.15 13.35
N ASP A 124 -0.80 -4.30 13.28
CA ASP A 124 -0.60 -5.15 14.46
C ASP A 124 0.38 -4.51 15.43
N ASN A 125 -0.13 -4.05 16.59
CA ASN A 125 0.66 -3.37 17.60
C ASN A 125 1.67 -4.26 18.34
N ALA A 126 1.55 -5.59 18.21
CA ALA A 126 2.54 -6.52 18.79
C ALA A 126 3.86 -6.54 18.00
N PHE A 127 3.86 -6.04 16.76
CA PHE A 127 5.06 -5.89 15.95
C PHE A 127 5.64 -4.49 16.14
N ASP A 128 6.86 -4.38 16.69
CA ASP A 128 7.50 -3.12 17.10
C ASP A 128 8.95 -2.92 16.60
N GLU A 129 9.39 -3.72 15.63
CA GLU A 129 10.71 -3.60 15.02
C GLU A 129 10.90 -2.22 14.35
N LYS A 130 12.17 -1.77 14.24
CA LYS A 130 12.51 -0.46 13.70
C LYS A 130 13.11 -0.54 12.32
N PHE A 131 12.73 0.44 11.46
CA PHE A 131 13.13 0.49 10.06
C PHE A 131 13.62 1.89 9.69
N ASP A 132 14.66 1.94 8.84
CA ASP A 132 15.15 3.19 8.26
C ASP A 132 14.26 3.66 7.12
N THR A 133 13.61 2.72 6.44
CA THR A 133 12.61 3.01 5.41
C THR A 133 11.40 2.07 5.57
N ILE A 134 10.20 2.65 5.51
CA ILE A 134 8.94 1.92 5.30
C ILE A 134 8.53 2.21 3.86
N LEU A 135 8.46 1.17 3.03
CA LEU A 135 8.02 1.26 1.64
C LEU A 135 6.57 0.78 1.54
N MET A 136 5.74 1.59 0.89
CA MET A 136 4.33 1.30 0.63
C MET A 136 4.04 1.66 -0.82
N ALA A 137 4.35 0.75 -1.74
CA ALA A 137 4.25 0.95 -3.20
C ALA A 137 2.93 0.44 -3.78
N MET A 138 2.58 0.84 -5.01
CA MET A 138 1.35 0.49 -5.73
C MET A 138 0.08 1.01 -5.04
N ASN A 139 0.04 2.32 -4.80
CA ASN A 139 -0.98 2.97 -3.97
C ASN A 139 -1.02 2.37 -2.56
N GLY A 140 0.16 2.16 -1.98
CA GLY A 140 0.31 1.45 -0.71
C GLY A 140 -0.37 2.12 0.48
N ILE A 141 -0.61 3.44 0.44
CA ILE A 141 -1.42 4.14 1.45
C ILE A 141 -2.86 3.61 1.52
N GLY A 142 -3.33 2.97 0.45
CA GLY A 142 -4.67 2.42 0.36
C GLY A 142 -5.04 1.45 1.48
N ILE A 143 -4.07 0.78 2.11
CA ILE A 143 -4.31 -0.10 3.27
C ILE A 143 -4.95 0.60 4.47
N VAL A 144 -4.88 1.94 4.52
CA VAL A 144 -5.56 2.76 5.54
C VAL A 144 -7.09 2.64 5.38
N GLY A 145 -7.57 2.45 4.15
CA GLY A 145 -8.97 2.25 3.80
C GLY A 145 -9.76 3.56 3.77
N LYS A 146 -9.83 4.27 4.89
CA LYS A 146 -10.60 5.51 5.04
C LYS A 146 -9.76 6.62 5.67
N ILE A 147 -10.08 7.87 5.30
CA ILE A 147 -9.36 9.05 5.78
C ILE A 147 -9.40 9.19 7.31
N GLU A 148 -10.50 8.76 7.94
CA GLU A 148 -10.66 8.78 9.40
C GLU A 148 -9.65 7.89 10.14
N ARG A 149 -8.98 6.95 9.44
CA ARG A 149 -7.95 6.08 10.00
C ARG A 149 -6.51 6.57 9.78
N LEU A 150 -6.32 7.71 9.14
CA LEU A 150 -4.99 8.33 9.01
C LEU A 150 -4.31 8.58 10.37
N PRO A 151 -5.02 8.97 11.46
CA PRO A 151 -4.44 9.04 12.79
C PRO A 151 -3.72 7.75 13.21
N ASP A 152 -4.35 6.59 13.01
CA ASP A 152 -3.77 5.28 13.34
C ASP A 152 -2.53 4.99 12.49
N PHE A 153 -2.59 5.33 11.21
CA PHE A 153 -1.46 5.21 10.29
C PHE A 153 -0.25 6.04 10.77
N PHE A 154 -0.45 7.34 11.11
CA PHE A 154 0.64 8.20 11.56
C PHE A 154 1.21 7.76 12.91
N MET A 155 0.38 7.30 13.83
CA MET A 155 0.85 6.68 15.09
C MET A 155 1.67 5.42 14.80
N ARG A 156 1.21 4.60 13.85
CA ARG A 156 1.88 3.35 13.50
C ARG A 156 3.25 3.57 12.86
N ILE A 157 3.38 4.46 11.87
CA ILE A 157 4.68 4.76 11.26
C ILE A 157 5.64 5.38 12.27
N LYS A 158 5.16 6.20 13.20
CA LYS A 158 5.99 6.75 14.29
C LYS A 158 6.55 5.66 15.19
N GLN A 159 5.77 4.61 15.44
CA GLN A 159 6.20 3.45 16.22
C GLN A 159 7.25 2.62 15.47
N LEU A 160 7.16 2.47 14.16
CA LEU A 160 8.03 1.59 13.37
C LEU A 160 9.29 2.28 12.81
N LEU A 161 9.30 3.61 12.70
CA LEU A 161 10.46 4.32 12.19
C LEU A 161 11.62 4.34 13.20
N ALA A 162 12.81 4.04 12.69
CA ALA A 162 14.06 4.32 13.38
C ALA A 162 14.30 5.84 13.46
N PRO A 163 15.15 6.34 14.37
CA PRO A 163 15.55 7.75 14.38
C PRO A 163 16.09 8.20 13.03
N GLY A 164 15.49 9.26 12.47
CA GLY A 164 15.82 9.75 11.12
C GLY A 164 15.26 8.91 9.98
N GLY A 165 14.45 7.90 10.24
CA GLY A 165 13.82 7.06 9.22
C GLY A 165 12.80 7.82 8.36
N GLN A 166 12.32 7.16 7.32
CA GLN A 166 11.39 7.71 6.33
C GLN A 166 10.31 6.70 5.92
N VAL A 167 9.17 7.21 5.50
CA VAL A 167 8.18 6.43 4.74
C VAL A 167 8.25 6.90 3.29
N LEU A 168 8.25 5.96 2.36
CA LEU A 168 8.06 6.20 0.93
C LEU A 168 6.78 5.52 0.52
N LEU A 169 5.83 6.29 0.06
CA LEU A 169 4.53 5.80 -0.38
C LEU A 169 4.08 6.52 -1.63
N ASP A 170 3.32 5.83 -2.45
CA ASP A 170 2.62 6.42 -3.58
C ASP A 170 1.11 6.46 -3.34
N SER A 171 0.47 7.38 -4.00
CA SER A 171 -0.97 7.48 -4.13
C SER A 171 -1.33 8.24 -5.41
N SER A 172 -2.62 8.29 -5.70
CA SER A 172 -3.18 9.03 -6.82
C SER A 172 -4.29 9.96 -6.35
N ASP A 173 -4.36 11.14 -6.94
CA ASP A 173 -5.54 12.00 -6.83
C ASP A 173 -6.57 11.56 -7.87
N ILE A 174 -7.57 10.82 -7.45
CA ILE A 174 -8.60 10.30 -8.36
C ILE A 174 -9.73 11.30 -8.64
N ARG A 175 -9.53 12.58 -8.32
CA ARG A 175 -10.49 13.66 -8.56
C ARG A 175 -10.97 13.72 -10.02
N TYR A 176 -10.08 13.40 -10.97
CA TYR A 176 -10.39 13.37 -12.41
C TYR A 176 -11.55 12.43 -12.80
N VAL A 177 -11.82 11.40 -11.98
CA VAL A 177 -12.94 10.47 -12.22
C VAL A 177 -14.30 11.15 -12.05
N PHE A 178 -14.34 12.26 -11.31
CA PHE A 178 -15.52 13.07 -11.02
C PHE A 178 -15.57 14.34 -11.85
N GLU A 179 -14.70 14.49 -12.85
CA GLU A 179 -14.63 15.65 -13.74
C GLU A 179 -15.68 15.54 -14.86
N ASN A 180 -16.47 16.60 -15.02
CA ASN A 180 -17.44 16.75 -16.09
C ASN A 180 -16.77 17.28 -17.38
N GLU A 181 -17.47 17.19 -18.51
CA GLU A 181 -17.00 17.69 -19.81
C GLU A 181 -16.70 19.21 -19.81
N ASP A 182 -17.28 19.97 -18.90
CA ASP A 182 -17.06 21.42 -18.74
C ASP A 182 -15.93 21.76 -17.77
N GLY A 183 -15.23 20.76 -17.21
CA GLY A 183 -14.13 20.93 -16.24
C GLY A 183 -14.58 21.16 -14.79
N SER A 184 -15.90 21.07 -14.52
CA SER A 184 -16.42 21.04 -13.14
C SER A 184 -16.29 19.64 -12.53
N PHE A 185 -16.41 19.55 -11.19
CA PHE A 185 -16.28 18.26 -10.48
C PHE A 185 -17.56 17.96 -9.69
N ASP A 186 -18.11 16.77 -9.85
CA ASP A 186 -19.25 16.25 -9.07
C ASP A 186 -18.79 15.53 -7.81
N ILE A 187 -18.13 16.26 -6.88
CA ILE A 187 -17.67 15.73 -5.60
C ILE A 187 -18.62 16.15 -4.48
N ASN A 188 -19.18 15.18 -3.76
CA ASN A 188 -20.01 15.44 -2.60
C ASN A 188 -19.15 15.81 -1.37
N LEU A 189 -18.93 17.11 -1.13
CA LEU A 189 -18.13 17.61 -0.02
C LEU A 189 -18.74 17.34 1.37
N ALA A 190 -20.02 16.98 1.46
CA ALA A 190 -20.69 16.63 2.71
C ALA A 190 -20.69 15.11 2.99
N GLY A 191 -20.17 14.30 2.06
CA GLY A 191 -20.09 12.85 2.14
C GLY A 191 -18.73 12.36 2.65
N ALA A 192 -18.45 11.09 2.37
CA ALA A 192 -17.13 10.50 2.55
C ALA A 192 -16.09 11.20 1.65
N TYR A 193 -14.82 11.07 2.00
CA TYR A 193 -13.75 11.58 1.15
C TYR A 193 -13.79 10.88 -0.22
N TYR A 194 -13.66 11.62 -1.29
CA TYR A 194 -13.86 11.13 -2.67
C TYR A 194 -12.90 10.01 -3.08
N GLY A 195 -11.78 9.88 -2.38
CA GLY A 195 -10.79 8.83 -2.62
C GLY A 195 -10.99 7.55 -1.78
N GLU A 196 -12.09 7.43 -1.04
CA GLU A 196 -12.44 6.19 -0.33
C GLU A 196 -13.22 5.26 -1.25
N ILE A 197 -12.56 4.20 -1.70
CA ILE A 197 -13.10 3.25 -2.68
C ILE A 197 -13.29 1.89 -2.03
N ASP A 198 -14.42 1.25 -2.26
CA ASP A 198 -14.62 -0.14 -1.90
C ASP A 198 -14.16 -1.07 -3.03
N TYR A 199 -13.43 -2.12 -2.67
CA TYR A 199 -12.99 -3.14 -3.60
C TYR A 199 -13.38 -4.54 -3.13
N ARG A 200 -13.61 -5.41 -4.10
CA ARG A 200 -13.70 -6.86 -3.91
C ARG A 200 -12.99 -7.54 -5.07
N MET A 201 -12.12 -8.48 -4.76
CA MET A 201 -11.40 -9.26 -5.77
C MET A 201 -12.00 -10.64 -5.96
N GLN A 202 -11.83 -11.20 -7.15
CA GLN A 202 -12.19 -12.57 -7.46
C GLN A 202 -11.15 -13.21 -8.38
N TYR A 203 -10.69 -14.39 -7.99
CA TYR A 203 -9.81 -15.23 -8.80
C TYR A 203 -10.46 -16.59 -9.00
N ARG A 204 -10.82 -16.95 -10.23
CA ARG A 204 -11.60 -18.16 -10.52
C ARG A 204 -12.88 -18.21 -9.65
N ASN A 205 -13.01 -19.24 -8.80
CA ASN A 205 -14.11 -19.42 -7.88
C ASN A 205 -13.88 -18.81 -6.49
N ILE A 206 -12.66 -18.31 -6.23
CA ILE A 206 -12.28 -17.71 -4.95
C ILE A 206 -12.73 -16.25 -4.97
N LYS A 207 -13.63 -15.90 -4.05
CA LYS A 207 -14.14 -14.55 -3.85
C LYS A 207 -13.59 -14.00 -2.53
N GLY A 208 -12.93 -12.86 -2.60
CA GLY A 208 -12.49 -12.11 -1.42
C GLY A 208 -13.66 -11.39 -0.72
N GLU A 209 -13.40 -10.94 0.48
CA GLU A 209 -14.28 -9.99 1.17
C GLU A 209 -14.18 -8.61 0.52
N THR A 210 -15.19 -7.78 0.74
CA THR A 210 -15.12 -6.36 0.39
C THR A 210 -14.24 -5.63 1.40
N PHE A 211 -13.37 -4.74 0.89
CA PHE A 211 -12.48 -3.92 1.71
C PHE A 211 -12.44 -2.50 1.18
N ASP A 212 -12.19 -1.55 2.08
CA ASP A 212 -11.97 -0.16 1.72
C ASP A 212 -10.52 0.07 1.31
N TRP A 213 -10.29 0.94 0.33
CA TRP A 213 -8.97 1.32 -0.18
C TRP A 213 -8.90 2.84 -0.37
N LEU A 214 -7.90 3.47 0.21
CA LEU A 214 -7.75 4.92 0.18
C LEU A 214 -6.87 5.36 -0.98
N TYR A 215 -7.40 6.23 -1.84
CA TYR A 215 -6.66 7.12 -2.72
C TYR A 215 -6.66 8.50 -2.08
N ILE A 216 -5.50 9.11 -1.91
CA ILE A 216 -5.43 10.41 -1.22
C ILE A 216 -4.63 11.40 -2.06
N ASP A 217 -5.14 12.63 -2.21
CA ASP A 217 -4.39 13.70 -2.84
C ASP A 217 -3.23 14.17 -1.93
N PHE A 218 -2.21 14.76 -2.56
CA PHE A 218 -0.98 15.14 -1.85
C PHE A 218 -1.21 16.21 -0.78
N GLU A 219 -2.06 17.19 -1.05
CA GLU A 219 -2.36 18.30 -0.14
C GLU A 219 -3.01 17.77 1.14
N THR A 220 -3.99 16.90 0.98
CA THR A 220 -4.67 16.25 2.12
C THR A 220 -3.70 15.37 2.91
N LEU A 221 -2.87 14.55 2.24
CA LEU A 221 -1.85 13.74 2.90
C LEU A 221 -0.86 14.61 3.69
N SER A 222 -0.38 15.71 3.09
CA SER A 222 0.56 16.65 3.71
C SER A 222 -0.02 17.32 4.94
N MET A 223 -1.29 17.77 4.86
CA MET A 223 -1.99 18.37 5.98
C MET A 223 -2.08 17.42 7.18
N TYR A 224 -2.47 16.16 6.95
CA TYR A 224 -2.50 15.16 8.02
C TYR A 224 -1.10 14.84 8.55
N ALA A 225 -0.09 14.73 7.69
CA ALA A 225 1.28 14.49 8.11
C ALA A 225 1.77 15.58 9.08
N GLU A 226 1.56 16.85 8.74
CA GLU A 226 1.93 17.99 9.60
C GLU A 226 1.19 17.96 10.95
N GLN A 227 -0.11 17.66 10.95
CA GLN A 227 -0.90 17.53 12.16
C GLN A 227 -0.34 16.48 13.14
N TYR A 228 0.27 15.40 12.62
CA TYR A 228 0.85 14.33 13.43
C TYR A 228 2.37 14.47 13.66
N GLY A 229 2.94 15.63 13.30
CA GLY A 229 4.36 15.96 13.54
C GLY A 229 5.32 15.36 12.52
N PHE A 230 4.84 15.16 11.30
CA PHE A 230 5.65 14.73 10.17
C PHE A 230 5.76 15.84 9.12
N ARG A 231 6.82 15.82 8.35
CA ARG A 231 6.97 16.55 7.11
C ARG A 231 6.69 15.60 5.95
N CYS A 232 5.83 16.02 5.02
CA CYS A 232 5.53 15.32 3.78
C CYS A 232 6.15 16.09 2.62
N GLU A 233 6.90 15.40 1.77
CA GLU A 233 7.54 15.97 0.57
C GLU A 233 7.13 15.14 -0.64
N LYS A 234 6.71 15.79 -1.72
CA LYS A 234 6.48 15.14 -3.00
C LYS A 234 7.83 14.92 -3.67
N CYS A 235 8.18 13.67 -3.95
CA CYS A 235 9.45 13.31 -4.58
C CYS A 235 9.37 13.39 -6.11
N ILE A 236 8.25 12.91 -6.67
CA ILE A 236 8.01 12.89 -8.12
C ILE A 236 6.49 12.87 -8.36
N ASP A 237 6.05 13.53 -9.41
CA ASP A 237 4.71 13.34 -9.98
C ASP A 237 4.77 12.23 -11.03
N GLY A 238 3.74 11.38 -11.08
CA GLY A 238 3.56 10.40 -12.13
C GLY A 238 2.78 10.96 -13.32
N GLU A 239 2.44 10.09 -14.28
CA GLU A 239 1.80 10.51 -15.53
C GLU A 239 0.28 10.76 -15.39
N HIS A 240 -0.37 10.13 -14.40
CA HIS A 240 -1.84 10.11 -14.26
C HIS A 240 -2.29 10.52 -12.86
N TYR A 241 -1.92 11.73 -12.40
CA TYR A 241 -2.28 12.27 -11.08
C TYR A 241 -1.74 11.45 -9.89
N ASP A 242 -0.92 10.45 -10.15
CA ASP A 242 -0.18 9.69 -9.17
C ASP A 242 1.09 10.44 -8.74
N TYR A 243 1.54 10.17 -7.54
CA TYR A 243 2.73 10.80 -6.97
C TYR A 243 3.45 9.87 -5.99
N LEU A 244 4.76 10.08 -5.83
CA LEU A 244 5.55 9.50 -4.75
C LEU A 244 5.75 10.55 -3.66
N ALA A 245 5.37 10.23 -2.43
CA ALA A 245 5.62 11.04 -1.26
C ALA A 245 6.67 10.41 -0.35
N ARG A 246 7.44 11.29 0.31
CA ARG A 246 8.35 10.96 1.40
C ARG A 246 7.89 11.63 2.68
N ILE A 247 7.65 10.83 3.72
CA ILE A 247 7.22 11.29 5.03
C ILE A 247 8.35 11.04 6.03
N ARG A 248 8.69 12.06 6.83
CA ARG A 248 9.72 12.00 7.88
C ARG A 248 9.23 12.71 9.13
N VAL A 249 9.70 12.25 10.30
CA VAL A 249 9.43 12.98 11.55
C VAL A 249 9.97 14.40 11.45
N GLN A 250 9.14 15.38 11.75
CA GLN A 250 9.55 16.78 11.78
C GLN A 250 10.47 16.99 12.99
N ILE A 251 11.72 17.36 12.72
CA ILE A 251 12.67 17.74 13.78
C ILE A 251 12.30 19.19 14.17
N ALA A 252 11.97 19.40 15.45
CA ALA A 252 11.78 20.76 15.95
C ALA A 252 13.11 21.53 15.79
N GLU A 253 13.15 22.51 14.91
CA GLU A 253 14.24 23.46 14.90
C GLU A 253 14.12 24.31 16.18
N TYR A 254 14.95 24.03 17.17
CA TYR A 254 15.13 24.96 18.28
C TYR A 254 15.71 26.27 17.72
N ARG A 255 14.84 27.27 17.58
CA ARG A 255 15.26 28.66 17.35
C ARG A 255 15.64 29.32 18.68
#